data_0c4e6f250023a45761cbf28855c63dc8
#
_entry.id   0c4e6f250023a45761cbf28855c63dc8
#
_cell.length_a   1.000
_cell.length_b   1.000
_cell.length_c   1.000
_cell.angle_alpha   90.00
_cell.angle_beta   90.00
_cell.angle_gamma   90.00
#
_symmetry.space_group_name_H-M   'P 1'
#
loop_
_entity.id
_entity.type
_entity.pdbx_description
1 polymer ?
#
loop_
_entity_poly.entity_id
_entity_poly.type
_entity_poly.pdbx_seq_one_letter_code
_entity_poly.pdbx_strand_id
1 'polypeptide(L)'
;MKKLVILSIALFTAFTTYANGPKYASDKTKEVIGKMIEAHGGYERWSQLKTLSFTTVMHSASLPTLHFWINDQVIDMKTRRTYQDWPVVQSKMSYDGEKAWSVDWRVGNPPNHQHSVFFYYMNLPWLTQDDGVILGESQLVDHKAFDNKVYKVHMSYEKSPVLGKSAKDTYDLYIDSKTYQLVGYEYTVGYGPLLDIMGIPKSKEVFGPVFRKNAYFVDYDGLKFAALFSTHSADLTQQYGDHVIYSVELDAPFDESRMKMPKNAVIDTGKDVRK
;
A
#
# COMPACT_ATOMS: atom_id res chain seq x y z
N MET A 1 -69.99 -5.17 -2.95
CA MET A 1 -68.98 -4.26 -3.44
C MET A 1 -67.60 -4.70 -2.89
N LYS A 2 -66.75 -5.40 -3.68
CA LYS A 2 -65.41 -5.88 -3.27
C LYS A 2 -64.41 -4.80 -3.64
N LYS A 3 -63.72 -4.23 -2.64
CA LYS A 3 -62.64 -3.27 -2.87
C LYS A 3 -61.37 -4.05 -3.24
N LEU A 4 -60.85 -3.79 -4.44
CA LEU A 4 -59.60 -4.30 -4.94
C LEU A 4 -58.47 -3.40 -4.39
N VAL A 5 -57.61 -3.95 -3.55
CA VAL A 5 -56.37 -3.26 -3.08
C VAL A 5 -55.26 -3.61 -4.06
N ILE A 6 -54.84 -2.64 -4.85
CA ILE A 6 -53.68 -2.78 -5.74
C ILE A 6 -52.43 -2.47 -4.90
N LEU A 7 -51.65 -3.49 -4.63
CA LEU A 7 -50.34 -3.37 -3.96
C LEU A 7 -49.30 -3.05 -5.03
N SER A 8 -48.88 -1.80 -5.12
CA SER A 8 -47.79 -1.38 -6.01
C SER A 8 -46.46 -1.79 -5.37
N ILE A 9 -45.84 -2.83 -5.90
CA ILE A 9 -44.45 -3.20 -5.56
C ILE A 9 -43.51 -2.28 -6.35
N ALA A 10 -42.95 -1.28 -5.68
CA ALA A 10 -41.86 -0.48 -6.24
C ALA A 10 -40.60 -1.34 -6.27
N LEU A 11 -40.19 -1.76 -7.46
CA LEU A 11 -38.93 -2.42 -7.71
C LEU A 11 -37.81 -1.34 -7.57
N PHE A 12 -37.18 -1.27 -6.41
CA PHE A 12 -35.94 -0.52 -6.26
C PHE A 12 -34.84 -1.30 -6.98
N THR A 13 -34.56 -0.97 -8.23
CA THR A 13 -33.32 -1.33 -8.90
C THR A 13 -32.19 -0.53 -8.26
N ALA A 14 -31.51 -1.11 -7.29
CA ALA A 14 -30.23 -0.61 -6.84
C ALA A 14 -29.28 -0.67 -8.05
N PHE A 15 -28.99 0.47 -8.65
CA PHE A 15 -27.83 0.60 -9.54
C PHE A 15 -26.59 0.41 -8.67
N THR A 16 -26.11 -0.82 -8.57
CA THR A 16 -24.74 -1.08 -8.19
C THR A 16 -23.87 -0.45 -9.29
N THR A 17 -23.28 0.70 -9.03
CA THR A 17 -22.15 1.18 -9.80
C THR A 17 -21.07 0.11 -9.63
N TYR A 18 -20.93 -0.75 -10.64
CA TYR A 18 -19.76 -1.62 -10.73
C TYR A 18 -18.55 -0.71 -10.76
N ALA A 19 -17.78 -0.72 -9.69
CA ALA A 19 -16.43 -0.21 -9.73
C ALA A 19 -15.75 -0.88 -10.92
N ASN A 20 -15.16 -0.11 -11.83
CA ASN A 20 -14.41 -0.65 -12.95
C ASN A 20 -13.13 -1.23 -12.35
N GLY A 21 -13.09 -2.55 -12.10
CA GLY A 21 -11.90 -3.22 -11.59
C GLY A 21 -10.65 -2.95 -12.44
N PRO A 22 -9.50 -3.58 -12.12
CA PRO A 22 -8.25 -3.32 -12.82
C PRO A 22 -8.32 -3.65 -14.31
N LYS A 23 -7.54 -2.92 -15.11
CA LYS A 23 -7.36 -3.19 -16.54
C LYS A 23 -6.15 -4.08 -16.75
N TYR A 24 -6.32 -5.17 -17.49
CA TYR A 24 -5.26 -6.09 -17.84
C TYR A 24 -4.91 -5.95 -19.32
N ALA A 25 -3.61 -5.94 -19.63
CA ALA A 25 -3.15 -5.92 -21.01
C ALA A 25 -3.50 -7.22 -21.78
N SER A 26 -3.57 -8.37 -21.06
CA SER A 26 -3.88 -9.67 -21.66
C SER A 26 -4.49 -10.66 -20.65
N ASP A 27 -5.11 -11.72 -21.16
CA ASP A 27 -5.59 -12.85 -20.34
C ASP A 27 -4.43 -13.53 -19.58
N LYS A 28 -3.22 -13.58 -20.16
CA LYS A 28 -2.04 -14.11 -19.50
C LYS A 28 -1.66 -13.28 -18.27
N THR A 29 -1.70 -11.95 -18.37
CA THR A 29 -1.46 -11.07 -17.22
C THR A 29 -2.52 -11.29 -16.14
N LYS A 30 -3.80 -11.38 -16.53
CA LYS A 30 -4.89 -11.67 -15.61
C LYS A 30 -4.69 -13.01 -14.88
N GLU A 31 -4.26 -14.05 -15.60
CA GLU A 31 -3.93 -15.37 -15.01
C GLU A 31 -2.80 -15.27 -14.00
N VAL A 32 -1.69 -14.61 -14.34
CA VAL A 32 -0.51 -14.49 -13.48
C VAL A 32 -0.85 -13.72 -12.20
N ILE A 33 -1.56 -12.59 -12.31
CA ILE A 33 -2.01 -11.80 -11.16
C ILE A 33 -3.00 -12.59 -10.29
N GLY A 34 -3.95 -13.30 -10.90
CA GLY A 34 -4.88 -14.17 -10.16
C GLY A 34 -4.14 -15.24 -9.35
N LYS A 35 -3.17 -15.93 -9.95
CA LYS A 35 -2.34 -16.92 -9.24
C LYS A 35 -1.49 -16.28 -8.13
N MET A 36 -0.99 -15.07 -8.33
CA MET A 36 -0.29 -14.33 -7.27
C MET A 36 -1.21 -14.07 -6.07
N ILE A 37 -2.42 -13.59 -6.31
CA ILE A 37 -3.39 -13.33 -5.24
C ILE A 37 -3.73 -14.62 -4.50
N GLU A 38 -3.97 -15.72 -5.21
CA GLU A 38 -4.21 -17.05 -4.61
C GLU A 38 -3.02 -17.54 -3.78
N ALA A 39 -1.79 -17.33 -4.26
CA ALA A 39 -0.57 -17.70 -3.52
C ALA A 39 -0.41 -16.90 -2.21
N HIS A 40 -1.12 -15.77 -2.08
CA HIS A 40 -1.18 -14.92 -0.88
C HIS A 40 -2.47 -15.12 -0.06
N GLY A 41 -3.31 -16.12 -0.38
CA GLY A 41 -4.51 -16.47 0.40
C GLY A 41 -5.84 -15.99 -0.19
N GLY A 42 -5.82 -15.49 -1.43
CA GLY A 42 -7.02 -15.10 -2.18
C GLY A 42 -7.53 -13.70 -1.87
N TYR A 43 -8.31 -13.15 -2.81
CA TYR A 43 -8.89 -11.81 -2.68
C TYR A 43 -10.09 -11.79 -1.73
N GLU A 44 -10.93 -12.83 -1.76
CA GLU A 44 -12.16 -12.90 -0.97
C GLU A 44 -11.86 -12.78 0.53
N ARG A 45 -10.94 -13.61 1.05
CA ARG A 45 -10.55 -13.60 2.47
C ARG A 45 -9.98 -12.24 2.88
N TRP A 46 -9.09 -11.65 2.06
CA TRP A 46 -8.50 -10.35 2.33
C TRP A 46 -9.54 -9.22 2.33
N SER A 47 -10.46 -9.22 1.37
CA SER A 47 -11.50 -8.18 1.25
C SER A 47 -12.52 -8.18 2.39
N GLN A 48 -12.63 -9.30 3.13
CA GLN A 48 -13.50 -9.46 4.29
C GLN A 48 -12.88 -8.96 5.60
N LEU A 49 -11.59 -8.64 5.60
CA LEU A 49 -10.92 -8.09 6.77
C LEU A 49 -11.58 -6.77 7.19
N LYS A 50 -11.85 -6.62 8.49
CA LYS A 50 -12.36 -5.39 9.08
C LYS A 50 -11.22 -4.44 9.40
N THR A 51 -10.18 -4.98 10.02
CA THR A 51 -8.99 -4.24 10.43
C THR A 51 -7.73 -5.06 10.21
N LEU A 52 -6.62 -4.36 10.03
CA LEU A 52 -5.29 -4.93 10.00
C LEU A 52 -4.40 -4.13 10.97
N SER A 53 -3.86 -4.80 11.98
CA SER A 53 -2.89 -4.22 12.91
C SER A 53 -1.53 -4.89 12.75
N PHE A 54 -0.46 -4.13 12.81
CA PHE A 54 0.89 -4.66 12.75
C PHE A 54 1.92 -3.68 13.30
N THR A 55 3.08 -4.23 13.67
CA THR A 55 4.27 -3.44 14.01
C THR A 55 5.32 -3.59 12.91
N THR A 56 5.90 -2.48 12.49
CA THR A 56 7.05 -2.46 11.58
C THR A 56 8.29 -1.99 12.32
N VAL A 57 9.37 -2.73 12.22
CA VAL A 57 10.72 -2.25 12.57
C VAL A 57 11.47 -1.98 11.29
N MET A 58 11.99 -0.76 11.18
CA MET A 58 12.81 -0.36 10.04
C MET A 58 14.24 -0.14 10.51
N HIS A 59 15.17 -0.69 9.76
CA HIS A 59 16.58 -0.34 9.82
C HIS A 59 16.92 0.52 8.59
N SER A 60 17.48 1.71 8.80
CA SER A 60 17.94 2.55 7.71
C SER A 60 19.47 2.63 7.70
N ALA A 61 20.08 2.15 6.64
CA ALA A 61 21.52 2.24 6.44
C ALA A 61 22.01 3.67 6.11
N SER A 62 21.09 4.55 5.69
CA SER A 62 21.42 5.91 5.23
C SER A 62 21.27 6.99 6.30
N LEU A 63 20.73 6.68 7.48
CA LEU A 63 20.55 7.66 8.56
C LEU A 63 21.63 7.50 9.64
N PRO A 64 22.50 8.49 9.84
CA PRO A 64 23.65 8.37 10.74
C PRO A 64 23.29 8.37 12.23
N THR A 65 22.11 8.84 12.62
CA THR A 65 21.74 9.09 14.01
C THR A 65 20.59 8.26 14.53
N LEU A 66 19.74 7.73 13.65
CA LEU A 66 18.60 6.90 14.03
C LEU A 66 18.54 5.67 13.13
N HIS A 67 19.15 4.58 13.59
CA HIS A 67 19.26 3.35 12.80
C HIS A 67 18.00 2.51 12.82
N PHE A 68 17.16 2.64 13.85
CA PHE A 68 15.95 1.85 14.03
C PHE A 68 14.73 2.73 14.27
N TRP A 69 13.66 2.43 13.53
CA TRP A 69 12.35 3.04 13.69
C TRP A 69 11.35 1.94 14.03
N ILE A 70 10.45 2.21 14.96
CA ILE A 70 9.33 1.32 15.26
C ILE A 70 8.06 2.08 14.92
N ASN A 71 7.16 1.42 14.24
CA ASN A 71 5.83 1.93 13.92
C ASN A 71 4.78 0.88 14.26
N ASP A 72 3.85 1.24 15.13
CA ASP A 72 2.64 0.48 15.38
C ASP A 72 1.50 1.10 14.58
N GLN A 73 0.84 0.31 13.77
CA GLN A 73 -0.19 0.78 12.84
C GLN A 73 -1.45 -0.08 12.94
N VAL A 74 -2.61 0.59 12.93
CA VAL A 74 -3.92 -0.04 12.79
C VAL A 74 -4.68 0.61 11.64
N ILE A 75 -5.28 -0.21 10.79
CA ILE A 75 -5.99 0.23 9.58
C ILE A 75 -7.40 -0.36 9.58
N ASP A 76 -8.41 0.48 9.38
CA ASP A 76 -9.75 0.06 8.99
C ASP A 76 -9.70 -0.31 7.50
N MET A 77 -9.85 -1.57 7.18
CA MET A 77 -9.67 -2.09 5.82
C MET A 77 -10.72 -1.58 4.83
N LYS A 78 -11.91 -1.26 5.31
CA LYS A 78 -13.03 -0.79 4.48
C LYS A 78 -12.88 0.68 4.08
N THR A 79 -12.50 1.52 5.04
CA THR A 79 -12.44 2.98 4.87
C THR A 79 -11.03 3.50 4.63
N ARG A 80 -10.02 2.66 4.86
CA ARG A 80 -8.57 3.00 4.84
C ARG A 80 -8.18 4.02 5.90
N ARG A 81 -9.05 4.35 6.86
CA ARG A 81 -8.68 5.15 8.02
C ARG A 81 -7.59 4.42 8.79
N THR A 82 -6.61 5.15 9.28
CA THR A 82 -5.49 4.54 10.01
C THR A 82 -4.97 5.47 11.09
N TYR A 83 -4.39 4.89 12.11
CA TYR A 83 -3.54 5.60 13.06
C TYR A 83 -2.22 4.86 13.24
N GLN A 84 -1.20 5.64 13.55
CA GLN A 84 0.17 5.16 13.73
C GLN A 84 0.78 5.79 14.98
N ASP A 85 1.49 4.96 15.73
CA ASP A 85 2.35 5.38 16.82
C ASP A 85 3.81 5.09 16.47
N TRP A 86 4.68 6.06 16.75
CA TRP A 86 6.11 6.00 16.49
C TRP A 86 6.87 6.20 17.81
N PRO A 87 6.95 5.16 18.68
CA PRO A 87 7.40 5.30 20.07
C PRO A 87 8.82 5.82 20.19
N VAL A 88 9.74 5.43 19.30
CA VAL A 88 11.15 5.87 19.35
C VAL A 88 11.29 7.39 19.24
N VAL A 89 10.45 8.03 18.43
CA VAL A 89 10.47 9.48 18.20
C VAL A 89 9.29 10.20 18.84
N GLN A 90 8.47 9.48 19.62
CA GLN A 90 7.29 10.00 20.32
C GLN A 90 6.30 10.74 19.41
N SER A 91 6.21 10.32 18.16
CA SER A 91 5.31 10.89 17.16
C SER A 91 4.06 10.05 17.00
N LYS A 92 2.95 10.70 16.67
CA LYS A 92 1.67 10.05 16.37
C LYS A 92 1.06 10.66 15.13
N MET A 93 0.31 9.84 14.38
CA MET A 93 -0.49 10.35 13.27
C MET A 93 -1.80 9.60 13.15
N SER A 94 -2.76 10.24 12.50
CA SER A 94 -4.01 9.62 12.07
C SER A 94 -4.42 10.14 10.69
N TYR A 95 -5.14 9.30 9.96
CA TYR A 95 -5.79 9.60 8.69
C TYR A 95 -7.25 9.20 8.79
N ASP A 96 -8.19 10.13 8.59
CA ASP A 96 -9.63 9.91 8.78
C ASP A 96 -10.39 9.50 7.49
N GLY A 97 -9.65 9.28 6.40
CA GLY A 97 -10.20 9.00 5.07
C GLY A 97 -10.14 10.20 4.13
N GLU A 98 -9.96 11.42 4.65
CA GLU A 98 -9.90 12.66 3.88
C GLU A 98 -8.60 13.42 4.08
N LYS A 99 -8.12 13.50 5.32
CA LYS A 99 -6.91 14.25 5.70
C LYS A 99 -6.11 13.49 6.73
N ALA A 100 -4.80 13.73 6.73
CA ALA A 100 -3.90 13.26 7.78
C ALA A 100 -3.49 14.40 8.71
N TRP A 101 -3.34 14.09 9.98
CA TRP A 101 -2.76 14.98 10.98
C TRP A 101 -1.77 14.23 11.85
N SER A 102 -0.92 14.97 12.50
CA SER A 102 0.12 14.41 13.36
C SER A 102 0.32 15.24 14.64
N VAL A 103 0.90 14.60 15.66
CA VAL A 103 1.33 15.23 16.90
C VAL A 103 2.81 14.92 17.07
N ASP A 104 3.60 15.96 17.39
CA ASP A 104 5.06 15.87 17.59
C ASP A 104 5.78 15.12 16.46
N TRP A 105 5.44 15.45 15.20
CA TRP A 105 5.89 14.72 14.03
C TRP A 105 7.39 14.90 13.77
N ARG A 106 8.12 13.78 13.82
CA ARG A 106 9.58 13.73 13.62
C ARG A 106 10.02 12.61 12.67
N VAL A 107 9.05 11.98 11.99
CA VAL A 107 9.32 10.84 11.09
C VAL A 107 9.96 11.28 9.78
N GLY A 108 9.74 12.53 9.36
CA GLY A 108 10.32 13.10 8.15
C GLY A 108 9.38 13.04 6.93
N ASN A 109 8.75 11.89 6.64
CA ASN A 109 7.79 11.81 5.54
C ASN A 109 6.52 12.62 5.85
N PRO A 110 5.87 13.24 4.84
CA PRO A 110 4.58 13.90 5.05
C PRO A 110 3.53 12.91 5.57
N PRO A 111 2.73 13.25 6.60
CA PRO A 111 1.67 12.38 7.11
C PRO A 111 0.70 11.88 6.04
N ASN A 112 0.32 12.72 5.06
CA ASN A 112 -0.51 12.33 3.93
C ASN A 112 0.09 11.18 3.09
N HIS A 113 1.41 11.09 3.02
CA HIS A 113 2.09 9.97 2.36
C HIS A 113 2.27 8.80 3.31
N GLN A 114 2.70 9.07 4.54
CA GLN A 114 3.11 8.04 5.51
C GLN A 114 1.97 7.11 5.90
N HIS A 115 0.72 7.59 5.96
CA HIS A 115 -0.42 6.76 6.37
C HIS A 115 -0.59 5.48 5.54
N SER A 116 -0.19 5.50 4.26
CA SER A 116 -0.39 4.40 3.32
C SER A 116 0.86 3.57 3.03
N VAL A 117 2.06 4.04 3.40
CA VAL A 117 3.34 3.43 2.96
C VAL A 117 3.43 1.95 3.32
N PHE A 118 3.29 1.59 4.60
CA PHE A 118 3.41 0.19 5.03
C PHE A 118 2.23 -0.65 4.60
N PHE A 119 1.05 -0.04 4.50
CA PHE A 119 -0.12 -0.71 3.96
C PHE A 119 0.13 -1.21 2.54
N TYR A 120 0.68 -0.36 1.66
CA TYR A 120 1.04 -0.76 0.29
C TYR A 120 2.13 -1.82 0.27
N TYR A 121 3.12 -1.74 1.17
CA TYR A 121 4.18 -2.75 1.24
C TYR A 121 3.65 -4.15 1.56
N MET A 122 2.71 -4.25 2.49
CA MET A 122 2.13 -5.52 2.90
C MET A 122 1.07 -6.04 1.95
N ASN A 123 0.24 -5.15 1.41
CA ASN A 123 -1.00 -5.53 0.75
C ASN A 123 -0.92 -5.45 -0.79
N LEU A 124 0.24 -5.17 -1.36
CA LEU A 124 0.40 -4.97 -2.79
C LEU A 124 -0.18 -6.10 -3.67
N PRO A 125 -0.10 -7.41 -3.30
CA PRO A 125 -0.75 -8.46 -4.07
C PRO A 125 -2.24 -8.21 -4.32
N TRP A 126 -2.99 -7.81 -3.31
CA TRP A 126 -4.45 -7.59 -3.41
C TRP A 126 -4.79 -6.21 -3.96
N LEU A 127 -3.94 -5.20 -3.74
CA LEU A 127 -4.13 -3.84 -4.27
C LEU A 127 -4.03 -3.76 -5.79
N THR A 128 -3.53 -4.82 -6.44
CA THR A 128 -3.62 -4.98 -7.91
C THR A 128 -5.06 -5.05 -8.41
N GLN A 129 -6.04 -5.26 -7.51
CA GLN A 129 -7.48 -5.32 -7.82
C GLN A 129 -8.20 -3.99 -7.57
N ASP A 130 -7.50 -2.96 -7.08
CA ASP A 130 -8.11 -1.66 -6.82
C ASP A 130 -8.55 -0.99 -8.14
N ASP A 131 -9.61 -0.18 -8.04
CA ASP A 131 -10.12 0.60 -9.16
C ASP A 131 -9.05 1.53 -9.74
N GLY A 132 -9.01 1.59 -11.08
CA GLY A 132 -8.08 2.45 -11.80
C GLY A 132 -6.65 1.90 -11.85
N VAL A 133 -6.40 0.68 -11.38
CA VAL A 133 -5.13 -0.03 -11.61
C VAL A 133 -5.05 -0.48 -13.07
N ILE A 134 -3.88 -0.30 -13.69
CA ILE A 134 -3.55 -0.73 -15.04
C ILE A 134 -2.37 -1.69 -14.95
N LEU A 135 -2.54 -2.91 -15.46
CA LEU A 135 -1.55 -3.98 -15.45
C LEU A 135 -1.11 -4.29 -16.87
N GLY A 136 0.17 -4.05 -17.15
CA GLY A 136 0.83 -4.30 -18.42
C GLY A 136 1.00 -5.80 -18.72
N GLU A 137 1.67 -6.11 -19.84
CA GLU A 137 1.95 -7.50 -20.23
C GLU A 137 2.85 -8.20 -19.23
N SER A 138 2.50 -9.44 -18.88
CA SER A 138 3.34 -10.31 -18.05
C SER A 138 4.47 -10.92 -18.88
N GLN A 139 5.70 -10.69 -18.46
CA GLN A 139 6.90 -11.20 -19.14
C GLN A 139 7.68 -12.12 -18.20
N LEU A 140 8.06 -13.31 -18.66
CA LEU A 140 8.92 -14.21 -17.90
C LEU A 140 10.39 -13.81 -18.12
N VAL A 141 11.05 -13.36 -17.05
CA VAL A 141 12.40 -12.81 -17.12
C VAL A 141 13.33 -13.46 -16.09
N ASP A 142 14.62 -13.39 -16.33
CA ASP A 142 15.66 -13.62 -15.34
C ASP A 142 15.92 -12.28 -14.62
N HIS A 143 16.05 -12.32 -13.29
CA HIS A 143 16.37 -11.13 -12.50
C HIS A 143 17.39 -11.49 -11.43
N LYS A 144 18.49 -10.71 -11.35
CA LYS A 144 19.68 -11.03 -10.51
C LYS A 144 19.42 -11.11 -9.00
N ALA A 145 18.26 -10.61 -8.51
CA ALA A 145 17.89 -10.69 -7.11
C ALA A 145 17.21 -12.03 -6.73
N PHE A 146 16.87 -12.89 -7.71
CA PHE A 146 16.08 -14.10 -7.50
C PHE A 146 16.72 -15.32 -8.13
N ASP A 147 16.57 -16.48 -7.50
CA ASP A 147 17.10 -17.76 -7.99
C ASP A 147 16.25 -18.35 -9.12
N ASN A 148 14.93 -18.10 -9.09
CA ASN A 148 14.00 -18.53 -10.11
C ASN A 148 13.74 -17.41 -11.12
N LYS A 149 13.30 -17.78 -12.34
CA LYS A 149 12.66 -16.81 -13.23
C LYS A 149 11.42 -16.21 -12.56
N VAL A 150 11.14 -14.97 -12.88
CA VAL A 150 9.99 -14.24 -12.37
C VAL A 150 9.12 -13.70 -13.48
N TYR A 151 7.82 -13.65 -13.27
CA TYR A 151 6.96 -12.83 -14.12
C TYR A 151 7.11 -11.38 -13.69
N LYS A 152 7.51 -10.53 -14.64
CA LYS A 152 7.52 -9.08 -14.49
C LYS A 152 6.21 -8.52 -15.01
N VAL A 153 5.48 -7.74 -14.21
CA VAL A 153 4.23 -7.07 -14.60
C VAL A 153 4.33 -5.61 -14.20
N HIS A 154 4.19 -4.71 -15.19
CA HIS A 154 4.12 -3.28 -14.90
C HIS A 154 2.73 -2.91 -14.37
N MET A 155 2.68 -2.14 -13.28
CA MET A 155 1.45 -1.63 -12.66
C MET A 155 1.51 -0.11 -12.58
N SER A 156 0.46 0.55 -13.04
CA SER A 156 0.27 2.00 -13.00
C SER A 156 -1.17 2.35 -12.63
N TYR A 157 -1.48 3.63 -12.57
CA TYR A 157 -2.79 4.12 -12.12
C TYR A 157 -3.37 5.13 -13.10
N GLU A 158 -4.68 5.07 -13.35
CA GLU A 158 -5.42 6.08 -14.11
C GLU A 158 -5.50 7.42 -13.38
N LYS A 159 -5.57 7.37 -12.05
CA LYS A 159 -5.66 8.52 -11.14
C LYS A 159 -4.91 8.22 -9.85
N SER A 160 -4.70 9.22 -9.01
CA SER A 160 -4.12 9.00 -7.68
C SER A 160 -4.95 7.98 -6.89
N PRO A 161 -4.37 6.85 -6.46
CA PRO A 161 -5.13 5.76 -5.81
C PRO A 161 -5.60 6.13 -4.40
N VAL A 162 -4.86 6.98 -3.70
CA VAL A 162 -5.16 7.43 -2.33
C VAL A 162 -4.44 8.74 -2.05
N LEU A 163 -4.88 9.48 -1.03
CA LEU A 163 -4.19 10.69 -0.57
C LEU A 163 -2.71 10.38 -0.29
N GLY A 164 -1.81 11.27 -0.70
CA GLY A 164 -0.36 11.10 -0.52
C GLY A 164 0.32 10.17 -1.51
N LYS A 165 -0.43 9.65 -2.47
CA LYS A 165 0.05 8.96 -3.66
C LYS A 165 -0.15 9.81 -4.91
N SER A 166 0.44 9.41 -6.01
CA SER A 166 0.35 10.10 -7.30
C SER A 166 -0.10 9.13 -8.40
N ALA A 167 -0.80 9.62 -9.41
CA ALA A 167 -1.05 8.84 -10.64
C ALA A 167 0.25 8.50 -11.40
N LYS A 168 1.37 9.15 -11.04
CA LYS A 168 2.71 8.87 -11.59
C LYS A 168 3.48 7.80 -10.81
N ASP A 169 2.92 7.31 -9.70
CA ASP A 169 3.49 6.16 -8.99
C ASP A 169 3.33 4.93 -9.87
N THR A 170 4.40 4.19 -10.04
CA THR A 170 4.40 2.93 -10.81
C THR A 170 5.08 1.83 -10.01
N TYR A 171 4.74 0.59 -10.37
CA TYR A 171 5.37 -0.61 -9.83
C TYR A 171 5.71 -1.55 -10.98
N ASP A 172 6.89 -2.18 -10.91
CA ASP A 172 7.23 -3.37 -11.69
C ASP A 172 7.21 -4.55 -10.72
N LEU A 173 6.15 -5.34 -10.77
CA LEU A 173 5.94 -6.49 -9.87
C LEU A 173 6.77 -7.67 -10.33
N TYR A 174 7.50 -8.32 -9.41
CA TYR A 174 8.27 -9.53 -9.65
C TYR A 174 7.63 -10.72 -8.91
N ILE A 175 7.00 -11.61 -9.68
CA ILE A 175 6.22 -12.74 -9.20
C ILE A 175 7.00 -14.02 -9.50
N ASP A 176 7.35 -14.80 -8.49
CA ASP A 176 8.10 -16.05 -8.68
C ASP A 176 7.33 -17.01 -9.58
N SER A 177 7.99 -17.56 -10.60
CA SER A 177 7.34 -18.38 -11.62
C SER A 177 6.88 -19.75 -11.13
N LYS A 178 7.36 -20.22 -9.97
CA LYS A 178 7.01 -21.51 -9.39
C LYS A 178 5.99 -21.41 -8.27
N THR A 179 6.18 -20.43 -7.37
CA THR A 179 5.34 -20.25 -6.18
C THR A 179 4.23 -19.24 -6.39
N TYR A 180 4.33 -18.40 -7.41
CA TYR A 180 3.49 -17.22 -7.67
C TYR A 180 3.47 -16.19 -6.53
N GLN A 181 4.38 -16.26 -5.58
CA GLN A 181 4.52 -15.23 -4.56
C GLN A 181 5.12 -13.94 -5.15
N LEU A 182 4.67 -12.78 -4.68
CA LEU A 182 5.27 -11.49 -5.00
C LEU A 182 6.60 -11.37 -4.25
N VAL A 183 7.70 -11.78 -4.91
CA VAL A 183 9.05 -11.84 -4.31
C VAL A 183 9.80 -10.52 -4.33
N GLY A 184 9.27 -9.51 -5.02
CA GLY A 184 9.81 -8.16 -5.01
C GLY A 184 9.10 -7.25 -5.98
N TYR A 185 9.49 -5.98 -5.98
CA TYR A 185 9.01 -4.99 -6.92
C TYR A 185 9.95 -3.79 -7.00
N GLU A 186 10.00 -3.15 -8.15
CA GLU A 186 10.49 -1.78 -8.28
C GLU A 186 9.32 -0.81 -8.16
N TYR A 187 9.57 0.38 -7.61
CA TYR A 187 8.54 1.40 -7.53
C TYR A 187 9.11 2.80 -7.72
N THR A 188 8.26 3.69 -8.24
CA THR A 188 8.51 5.13 -8.30
C THR A 188 7.56 5.87 -7.38
N VAL A 189 7.95 7.06 -6.95
CA VAL A 189 7.12 7.95 -6.12
C VAL A 189 7.00 9.30 -6.79
N GLY A 190 5.77 9.73 -7.04
CA GLY A 190 5.45 11.02 -7.68
C GLY A 190 4.71 12.00 -6.76
N TYR A 191 4.64 11.73 -5.43
CA TYR A 191 3.97 12.63 -4.50
C TYR A 191 4.83 13.86 -4.22
N GLY A 192 4.40 15.02 -4.74
CA GLY A 192 5.17 16.27 -4.74
C GLY A 192 5.74 16.68 -3.37
N PRO A 193 4.96 16.71 -2.27
CA PRO A 193 5.48 17.07 -0.94
C PRO A 193 6.60 16.16 -0.44
N LEU A 194 6.58 14.86 -0.78
CA LEU A 194 7.69 13.96 -0.44
C LEU A 194 8.92 14.26 -1.30
N LEU A 195 8.73 14.50 -2.59
CA LEU A 195 9.83 14.86 -3.50
C LEU A 195 10.52 16.16 -3.07
N ASP A 196 9.74 17.12 -2.50
CA ASP A 196 10.27 18.35 -1.93
C ASP A 196 11.19 18.08 -0.74
N ILE A 197 10.74 17.27 0.22
CA ILE A 197 11.54 16.88 1.40
C ILE A 197 12.82 16.15 0.99
N MET A 198 12.76 15.34 -0.07
CA MET A 198 13.91 14.61 -0.62
C MET A 198 14.85 15.49 -1.45
N GLY A 199 14.55 16.79 -1.62
CA GLY A 199 15.33 17.71 -2.45
C GLY A 199 15.30 17.40 -3.94
N ILE A 200 14.27 16.69 -4.42
CA ILE A 200 14.10 16.36 -5.84
C ILE A 200 13.59 17.59 -6.58
N PRO A 201 14.32 18.09 -7.60
CA PRO A 201 13.92 19.30 -8.30
C PRO A 201 12.59 19.12 -9.04
N LYS A 202 11.84 20.19 -9.21
CA LYS A 202 10.49 20.20 -9.83
C LYS A 202 10.49 19.70 -11.29
N SER A 203 11.62 19.78 -11.96
CA SER A 203 11.82 19.22 -13.30
C SER A 203 11.76 17.70 -13.35
N LYS A 204 11.90 17.02 -12.20
CA LYS A 204 11.69 15.57 -12.06
C LYS A 204 10.33 15.30 -11.44
N GLU A 205 9.51 14.56 -12.16
CA GLU A 205 8.14 14.25 -11.75
C GLU A 205 8.04 13.08 -10.77
N VAL A 206 9.07 12.25 -10.72
CA VAL A 206 9.14 11.07 -9.85
C VAL A 206 10.53 10.86 -9.29
N PHE A 207 10.60 10.20 -8.13
CA PHE A 207 11.80 9.61 -7.57
C PHE A 207 11.79 8.10 -7.80
N GLY A 208 12.93 7.49 -7.96
CA GLY A 208 13.10 6.05 -8.20
C GLY A 208 13.56 5.75 -9.65
N PRO A 209 13.45 4.49 -10.11
CA PRO A 209 12.89 3.37 -9.36
C PRO A 209 13.75 2.95 -8.15
N VAL A 210 13.07 2.43 -7.13
CA VAL A 210 13.66 1.80 -5.94
C VAL A 210 13.23 0.35 -5.93
N PHE A 211 14.17 -0.58 -5.77
CA PHE A 211 13.88 -2.00 -5.72
C PHE A 211 13.62 -2.45 -4.27
N ARG A 212 12.59 -3.24 -4.08
CA ARG A 212 12.26 -3.89 -2.82
C ARG A 212 12.16 -5.40 -3.02
N LYS A 213 12.93 -6.15 -2.23
CA LYS A 213 12.86 -7.60 -2.17
C LYS A 213 12.00 -8.02 -0.98
N ASN A 214 11.05 -8.94 -1.21
CA ASN A 214 10.21 -9.54 -0.21
C ASN A 214 10.77 -10.91 0.19
N ALA A 215 10.75 -11.23 1.47
CA ALA A 215 11.22 -12.50 2.01
C ALA A 215 10.46 -12.92 3.28
N TYR A 216 10.63 -14.17 3.67
CA TYR A 216 10.05 -14.75 4.90
C TYR A 216 8.53 -14.52 4.96
N PHE A 217 7.82 -15.16 4.06
CA PHE A 217 6.36 -15.11 4.03
C PHE A 217 5.77 -15.88 5.22
N VAL A 218 4.90 -15.20 5.96
CA VAL A 218 4.20 -15.77 7.14
C VAL A 218 2.71 -15.80 6.84
N ASP A 219 2.10 -16.93 7.21
CA ASP A 219 0.66 -17.14 7.11
C ASP A 219 -0.02 -16.66 8.40
N TYR A 220 -1.00 -15.76 8.25
CA TYR A 220 -1.88 -15.30 9.31
C TYR A 220 -3.31 -15.62 8.91
N ASP A 221 -3.84 -16.72 9.44
CA ASP A 221 -5.22 -17.17 9.20
C ASP A 221 -5.58 -17.24 7.70
N GLY A 222 -4.70 -17.89 6.92
CA GLY A 222 -4.84 -18.10 5.49
C GLY A 222 -4.36 -16.96 4.60
N LEU A 223 -4.01 -15.80 5.14
CA LEU A 223 -3.41 -14.69 4.40
C LEU A 223 -1.89 -14.66 4.59
N LYS A 224 -1.17 -14.65 3.50
CA LYS A 224 0.29 -14.75 3.51
C LYS A 224 0.93 -13.40 3.19
N PHE A 225 1.57 -12.80 4.19
CA PHE A 225 2.30 -11.54 4.08
C PHE A 225 3.81 -11.77 4.07
N ALA A 226 4.55 -10.93 3.37
CA ALA A 226 6.00 -10.87 3.53
C ALA A 226 6.33 -10.26 4.90
N ALA A 227 7.19 -10.93 5.68
CA ALA A 227 7.60 -10.45 6.99
C ALA A 227 8.92 -9.67 6.96
N LEU A 228 9.71 -9.79 5.91
CA LEU A 228 10.96 -9.06 5.70
C LEU A 228 10.95 -8.40 4.33
N PHE A 229 11.36 -7.14 4.31
CA PHE A 229 11.60 -6.38 3.09
C PHE A 229 13.00 -5.78 3.15
N SER A 230 13.79 -5.95 2.09
CA SER A 230 15.03 -5.18 1.91
C SER A 230 14.87 -4.20 0.77
N THR A 231 15.38 -2.98 0.95
CA THR A 231 15.24 -1.87 -0.01
C THR A 231 16.61 -1.55 -0.60
N HIS A 232 16.65 -1.44 -1.92
CA HIS A 232 17.90 -1.27 -2.68
C HIS A 232 17.75 -0.21 -3.78
N SER A 233 18.89 0.26 -4.29
CA SER A 233 18.92 0.92 -5.61
C SER A 233 18.43 -0.06 -6.68
N ALA A 234 17.87 0.43 -7.79
CA ALA A 234 17.36 -0.41 -8.88
C ALA A 234 18.45 -1.31 -9.50
N ASP A 235 19.70 -0.87 -9.50
CA ASP A 235 20.85 -1.65 -9.98
C ASP A 235 21.38 -2.67 -8.94
N LEU A 236 20.80 -2.70 -7.72
CA LEU A 236 21.19 -3.55 -6.58
C LEU A 236 22.61 -3.31 -6.05
N THR A 237 23.23 -2.20 -6.36
CA THR A 237 24.59 -1.88 -5.89
C THR A 237 24.60 -1.31 -4.47
N GLN A 238 23.48 -0.75 -4.03
CA GLN A 238 23.33 -0.15 -2.71
C GLN A 238 22.08 -0.66 -2.00
N GLN A 239 22.21 -1.09 -0.76
CA GLN A 239 21.10 -1.35 0.14
C GLN A 239 20.80 -0.10 0.98
N TYR A 240 19.53 0.31 0.98
CA TYR A 240 19.08 1.49 1.73
C TYR A 240 18.57 1.13 3.13
N GLY A 241 18.08 -0.09 3.33
CA GLY A 241 17.59 -0.55 4.62
C GLY A 241 16.71 -1.78 4.53
N ASP A 242 16.28 -2.22 5.71
CA ASP A 242 15.41 -3.39 5.90
C ASP A 242 14.20 -3.02 6.73
N HIS A 243 13.10 -3.74 6.50
CA HIS A 243 11.87 -3.63 7.28
C HIS A 243 11.44 -5.03 7.70
N VAL A 244 11.20 -5.20 8.98
CA VAL A 244 10.58 -6.42 9.54
C VAL A 244 9.18 -6.07 10.00
N ILE A 245 8.20 -6.88 9.61
CA ILE A 245 6.82 -6.78 10.05
C ILE A 245 6.53 -7.92 11.00
N TYR A 246 5.95 -7.61 12.15
CA TYR A 246 5.57 -8.59 13.17
C TYR A 246 4.33 -8.11 13.93
N SER A 247 3.87 -8.91 14.88
CA SER A 247 2.65 -8.64 15.68
C SER A 247 1.44 -8.35 14.78
N VAL A 248 1.30 -9.10 13.68
CA VAL A 248 0.16 -8.94 12.78
C VAL A 248 -1.08 -9.52 13.45
N GLU A 249 -2.13 -8.71 13.57
CA GLU A 249 -3.44 -9.11 14.05
C GLU A 249 -4.50 -8.74 13.01
N LEU A 250 -5.29 -9.74 12.62
CA LEU A 250 -6.42 -9.59 11.72
C LEU A 250 -7.69 -9.34 12.55
N ASP A 251 -8.53 -8.41 12.09
CA ASP A 251 -9.81 -8.07 12.72
C ASP A 251 -9.70 -7.56 14.17
N ALA A 252 -8.53 -7.00 14.56
CA ALA A 252 -8.34 -6.34 15.85
C ALA A 252 -9.31 -5.13 16.01
N PRO A 253 -9.70 -4.76 17.25
CA PRO A 253 -10.55 -3.60 17.47
C PRO A 253 -9.93 -2.31 16.92
N PHE A 254 -10.71 -1.51 16.20
CA PHE A 254 -10.31 -0.17 15.76
C PHE A 254 -10.70 0.86 16.82
N ASP A 255 -9.74 1.65 17.30
CA ASP A 255 -9.98 2.71 18.27
C ASP A 255 -10.49 3.99 17.59
N GLU A 256 -11.81 4.16 17.56
CA GLU A 256 -12.47 5.34 16.97
C GLU A 256 -12.06 6.65 17.66
N SER A 257 -11.59 6.61 18.90
CA SER A 257 -11.13 7.82 19.59
C SER A 257 -9.89 8.44 18.93
N ARG A 258 -9.10 7.63 18.24
CA ARG A 258 -7.91 8.03 17.47
C ARG A 258 -8.26 8.87 16.24
N MET A 259 -9.52 8.84 15.80
CA MET A 259 -10.03 9.66 14.69
C MET A 259 -10.46 11.07 15.15
N LYS A 260 -10.45 11.35 16.46
CA LYS A 260 -10.69 12.70 16.99
C LYS A 260 -9.38 13.47 17.01
N MET A 261 -9.27 14.46 16.12
CA MET A 261 -8.07 15.30 16.02
C MET A 261 -7.86 16.11 17.32
N PRO A 262 -6.74 15.94 18.02
CA PRO A 262 -6.44 16.71 19.23
C PRO A 262 -6.12 18.17 18.91
N LYS A 263 -6.27 19.07 19.90
CA LYS A 263 -6.08 20.52 19.71
C LYS A 263 -4.66 20.92 19.26
N ASN A 264 -3.66 20.15 19.63
CA ASN A 264 -2.25 20.36 19.28
C ASN A 264 -1.82 19.61 18.00
N ALA A 265 -2.75 18.98 17.28
CA ALA A 265 -2.42 18.30 16.04
C ALA A 265 -2.15 19.31 14.91
N VAL A 266 -1.24 18.92 14.03
CA VAL A 266 -0.92 19.65 12.81
C VAL A 266 -1.47 18.87 11.62
N ILE A 267 -2.32 19.52 10.82
CA ILE A 267 -2.86 18.93 9.58
C ILE A 267 -1.80 19.04 8.49
N ASP A 268 -1.56 17.93 7.79
CA ASP A 268 -0.74 17.95 6.58
C ASP A 268 -1.57 18.55 5.41
N THR A 269 -1.15 19.70 4.93
CA THR A 269 -1.84 20.42 3.84
C THR A 269 -1.47 19.89 2.44
N GLY A 270 -0.49 18.99 2.35
CA GLY A 270 -0.06 18.42 1.07
C GLY A 270 0.56 19.41 0.09
N LYS A 271 1.08 20.55 0.57
CA LYS A 271 1.71 21.55 -0.31
C LYS A 271 3.04 21.06 -0.85
N ASP A 272 3.15 21.02 -2.16
CA ASP A 272 4.41 20.87 -2.89
C ASP A 272 5.04 22.26 -3.05
N VAL A 273 6.14 22.52 -2.35
CA VAL A 273 6.84 23.81 -2.37
C VAL A 273 8.16 23.77 -3.15
N ARG A 274 8.41 22.72 -3.92
CA ARG A 274 9.59 22.60 -4.77
C ARG A 274 9.72 23.80 -5.73
N LYS A 275 10.95 24.29 -5.89
CA LYS A 275 11.32 25.34 -6.82
C LYS A 275 11.71 24.80 -8.17
#